data_122d040fa8dcd1b7441ea8a2586477d7
#
_entry.id   122d040fa8dcd1b7441ea8a2586477d7
#
_cell.length_a   1.000
_cell.length_b   1.000
_cell.length_c   1.000
_cell.angle_alpha   90.00
_cell.angle_beta   90.00
_cell.angle_gamma   90.00
#
_symmetry.space_group_name_H-M   'P 1'
#
loop_
_entity.id
_entity.type
_entity.pdbx_description
1 polymer ?
#
loop_
_entity_poly.entity_id
_entity_poly.type
_entity_poly.pdbx_seq_one_letter_code
_entity_poly.pdbx_strand_id
1 'polypeptide(L)'
;MIWFLEGPSSLREVLQGARAALHPEITVYGSHSQDRPEITSFADVALVEPLDAEKRALWALEEAIMRGIKVVMACKGLEHFEVLREQFDQAGIDLVTGVSHPQQLAIDSKAYFTKQCQAADIPVVPGIEVDCVQSLQGAYSKFRSESDGHVCIKPVTGIFGAGFWVFDEE
;
A
#
# COMPACT_ATOMS: atom_id res chain seq x y z
N MET A 1 3.36 -19.88 11.69
CA MET A 1 2.48 -18.74 11.99
C MET A 1 2.74 -17.66 11.00
N ILE A 2 1.69 -17.05 10.46
CA ILE A 2 1.74 -15.93 9.51
C ILE A 2 0.88 -14.78 10.02
N TRP A 3 1.31 -13.55 9.81
CA TRP A 3 0.64 -12.35 10.28
C TRP A 3 0.45 -11.34 9.15
N PHE A 4 -0.80 -10.91 8.95
CA PHE A 4 -1.21 -9.87 8.02
C PHE A 4 -1.51 -8.59 8.81
N LEU A 5 -0.69 -7.57 8.64
CA LEU A 5 -0.88 -6.25 9.24
C LEU A 5 -1.90 -5.42 8.46
N GLU A 6 -2.31 -4.30 9.06
CA GLU A 6 -3.27 -3.37 8.50
C GLU A 6 -2.99 -3.08 7.02
N GLY A 7 -3.99 -3.31 6.22
CA GLY A 7 -4.01 -3.03 4.80
C GLY A 7 -5.29 -2.29 4.39
N PRO A 8 -5.56 -2.22 3.09
CA PRO A 8 -6.84 -1.74 2.58
C PRO A 8 -8.00 -2.62 3.06
N SER A 9 -9.24 -2.19 2.83
CA SER A 9 -10.45 -2.95 3.21
C SER A 9 -10.50 -4.38 2.66
N SER A 10 -9.75 -4.66 1.60
CA SER A 10 -9.54 -6.01 1.05
C SER A 10 -8.74 -6.96 1.96
N LEU A 11 -8.21 -6.48 3.09
CA LEU A 11 -7.54 -7.35 4.07
C LEU A 11 -8.47 -8.47 4.58
N ARG A 12 -9.76 -8.21 4.68
CA ARG A 12 -10.77 -9.22 5.01
C ARG A 12 -10.70 -10.42 4.06
N GLU A 13 -10.74 -10.15 2.75
CA GLU A 13 -10.72 -11.19 1.72
C GLU A 13 -9.37 -11.93 1.70
N VAL A 14 -8.28 -11.21 1.97
CA VAL A 14 -6.94 -11.81 2.11
C VAL A 14 -6.90 -12.77 3.29
N LEU A 15 -7.38 -12.37 4.47
CA LEU A 15 -7.45 -13.23 5.65
C LEU A 15 -8.35 -14.46 5.41
N GLN A 16 -9.51 -14.25 4.80
CA GLN A 16 -10.42 -15.34 4.44
C GLN A 16 -9.77 -16.32 3.47
N GLY A 17 -9.11 -15.81 2.43
CA GLY A 17 -8.39 -16.62 1.44
C GLY A 17 -7.20 -17.36 2.07
N ALA A 18 -6.43 -16.71 2.92
CA ALA A 18 -5.32 -17.32 3.64
C ALA A 18 -5.83 -18.46 4.55
N ARG A 19 -6.92 -18.23 5.30
CA ARG A 19 -7.48 -19.27 6.17
C ARG A 19 -8.00 -20.47 5.37
N ALA A 20 -8.56 -20.24 4.19
CA ALA A 20 -9.05 -21.33 3.32
C ALA A 20 -7.91 -22.11 2.64
N ALA A 21 -6.77 -21.46 2.35
CA ALA A 21 -5.67 -22.06 1.60
C ALA A 21 -4.59 -22.69 2.49
N LEU A 22 -4.39 -22.18 3.70
CA LEU A 22 -3.34 -22.65 4.59
C LEU A 22 -3.77 -23.90 5.37
N HIS A 23 -2.76 -24.72 5.71
CA HIS A 23 -3.00 -25.89 6.57
C HIS A 23 -3.61 -25.45 7.92
N PRO A 24 -4.58 -26.20 8.49
CA PRO A 24 -5.25 -25.83 9.75
C PRO A 24 -4.33 -25.58 10.95
N GLU A 25 -3.15 -26.19 10.98
CA GLU A 25 -2.16 -25.99 12.04
C GLU A 25 -1.40 -24.66 11.94
N ILE A 26 -1.52 -23.94 10.81
CA ILE A 26 -0.90 -22.62 10.64
C ILE A 26 -1.80 -21.57 11.26
N THR A 27 -1.35 -20.99 12.36
CA THR A 27 -2.06 -19.86 12.98
C THR A 27 -1.92 -18.63 12.10
N VAL A 28 -3.06 -18.02 11.75
CA VAL A 28 -3.17 -16.78 11.00
C VAL A 28 -3.47 -15.65 11.98
N TYR A 29 -2.58 -14.68 12.04
CA TYR A 29 -2.78 -13.42 12.75
C TYR A 29 -3.29 -12.36 11.78
N GLY A 30 -4.22 -11.53 12.25
CA GLY A 30 -4.69 -10.35 11.54
C GLY A 30 -4.69 -9.16 12.47
N SER A 31 -4.28 -7.99 12.01
CA SER A 31 -4.27 -6.80 12.85
C SER A 31 -4.74 -5.56 12.12
N HIS A 32 -5.21 -4.57 12.88
CA HIS A 32 -5.65 -3.29 12.39
C HIS A 32 -5.45 -2.22 13.46
N SER A 33 -5.16 -0.98 13.05
CA SER A 33 -4.97 0.15 13.97
C SER A 33 -6.26 0.65 14.62
N GLN A 34 -7.41 0.19 14.14
CA GLN A 34 -8.73 0.43 14.72
C GLN A 34 -9.40 -0.90 15.04
N ASP A 35 -10.33 -0.90 15.96
CA ASP A 35 -11.15 -2.09 16.22
C ASP A 35 -12.09 -2.33 15.03
N ARG A 36 -11.72 -3.29 14.19
CA ARG A 36 -12.39 -3.65 12.92
C ARG A 36 -12.67 -5.17 12.90
N PRO A 37 -13.56 -5.66 13.80
CA PRO A 37 -13.84 -7.10 13.90
C PRO A 37 -14.39 -7.68 12.60
N GLU A 38 -15.05 -6.88 11.77
CA GLU A 38 -15.54 -7.30 10.45
C GLU A 38 -14.40 -7.65 9.47
N ILE A 39 -13.17 -7.20 9.75
CA ILE A 39 -11.96 -7.55 9.01
C ILE A 39 -11.20 -8.66 9.73
N THR A 40 -10.89 -8.46 11.00
CA THR A 40 -9.96 -9.32 11.74
C THR A 40 -10.60 -10.64 12.21
N SER A 41 -11.93 -10.79 12.16
CA SER A 41 -12.64 -12.02 12.56
C SER A 41 -12.31 -13.25 11.69
N PHE A 42 -11.65 -13.07 10.55
CA PHE A 42 -11.18 -14.17 9.70
C PHE A 42 -9.78 -14.67 10.09
N ALA A 43 -9.09 -13.98 10.99
CA ALA A 43 -7.85 -14.46 11.59
C ALA A 43 -8.14 -15.34 12.80
N ASP A 44 -7.22 -16.25 13.14
CA ASP A 44 -7.29 -17.04 14.37
C ASP A 44 -6.99 -16.16 15.59
N VAL A 45 -6.15 -15.14 15.41
CA VAL A 45 -5.79 -14.16 16.46
C VAL A 45 -5.85 -12.76 15.88
N ALA A 46 -6.64 -11.88 16.52
CA ALA A 46 -6.74 -10.47 16.18
C ALA A 46 -5.86 -9.63 17.13
N LEU A 47 -5.13 -8.67 16.57
CA LEU A 47 -4.30 -7.72 17.32
C LEU A 47 -4.68 -6.28 16.97
N VAL A 48 -4.40 -5.34 17.88
CA VAL A 48 -4.60 -3.90 17.65
C VAL A 48 -3.24 -3.24 17.47
N GLU A 49 -3.04 -2.59 16.33
CA GLU A 49 -1.78 -1.95 15.97
C GLU A 49 -1.66 -0.53 16.50
N PRO A 50 -0.46 -0.04 16.78
CA PRO A 50 -0.22 1.39 16.96
C PRO A 50 -0.65 2.20 15.74
N LEU A 51 -1.25 3.37 15.95
CA LEU A 51 -1.64 4.30 14.88
C LEU A 51 -0.42 4.89 14.16
N ASP A 52 0.63 5.16 14.91
CA ASP A 52 1.89 5.71 14.39
C ASP A 52 2.64 4.63 13.60
N ALA A 53 3.03 4.95 12.36
CA ALA A 53 3.61 3.98 11.43
C ALA A 53 4.99 3.46 11.85
N GLU A 54 5.84 4.34 12.40
CA GLU A 54 7.17 3.97 12.88
C GLU A 54 7.06 3.06 14.11
N LYS A 55 6.22 3.45 15.08
CA LYS A 55 5.95 2.62 16.27
C LYS A 55 5.32 1.28 15.90
N ARG A 56 4.48 1.26 14.87
CA ARG A 56 3.86 0.03 14.36
C ARG A 56 4.91 -0.96 13.87
N ALA A 57 5.90 -0.52 13.09
CA ALA A 57 6.92 -1.41 12.56
C ALA A 57 7.77 -2.04 13.68
N LEU A 58 8.18 -1.24 14.67
CA LEU A 58 8.91 -1.74 15.83
C LEU A 58 8.07 -2.69 16.68
N TRP A 59 6.83 -2.31 16.98
CA TRP A 59 5.87 -3.15 17.70
C TRP A 59 5.63 -4.49 16.98
N ALA A 60 5.51 -4.47 15.65
CA ALA A 60 5.30 -5.69 14.87
C ALA A 60 6.50 -6.64 14.96
N LEU A 61 7.74 -6.12 14.97
CA LEU A 61 8.93 -6.92 15.18
C LEU A 61 8.93 -7.57 16.59
N GLU A 62 8.67 -6.78 17.63
CA GLU A 62 8.63 -7.24 19.02
C GLU A 62 7.55 -8.32 19.23
N GLU A 63 6.33 -8.08 18.76
CA GLU A 63 5.22 -9.05 18.84
C GLU A 63 5.50 -10.32 18.03
N ALA A 64 6.10 -10.19 16.85
CA ALA A 64 6.45 -11.34 16.03
C ALA A 64 7.50 -12.23 16.72
N ILE A 65 8.52 -11.64 17.33
CA ILE A 65 9.52 -12.35 18.12
C ILE A 65 8.86 -13.05 19.32
N MET A 66 8.09 -12.31 20.12
CA MET A 66 7.45 -12.81 21.34
C MET A 66 6.50 -13.98 21.05
N ARG A 67 5.78 -13.94 19.95
CA ARG A 67 4.79 -14.94 19.55
C ARG A 67 5.38 -16.06 18.68
N GLY A 68 6.63 -15.94 18.23
CA GLY A 68 7.27 -16.90 17.33
C GLY A 68 6.67 -16.89 15.92
N ILE A 69 6.13 -15.76 15.46
CA ILE A 69 5.61 -15.59 14.12
C ILE A 69 6.77 -15.68 13.11
N LYS A 70 6.56 -16.35 12.00
CA LYS A 70 7.62 -16.61 11.01
C LYS A 70 7.49 -15.80 9.74
N VAL A 71 6.29 -15.33 9.42
CA VAL A 71 6.03 -14.50 8.23
C VAL A 71 5.21 -13.30 8.65
N VAL A 72 5.66 -12.11 8.33
CA VAL A 72 4.98 -10.84 8.57
C VAL A 72 4.72 -10.17 7.22
N MET A 73 3.46 -9.94 6.89
CA MET A 73 3.04 -9.26 5.67
C MET A 73 2.58 -7.85 6.00
N ALA A 74 3.42 -6.87 5.69
CA ALA A 74 3.10 -5.46 5.86
C ALA A 74 2.49 -4.90 4.56
N CYS A 75 1.41 -4.11 4.70
CA CYS A 75 0.71 -3.51 3.57
C CYS A 75 0.66 -1.97 3.63
N LYS A 76 1.13 -1.37 4.73
CA LYS A 76 1.04 0.08 4.98
C LYS A 76 2.22 0.57 5.79
N GLY A 77 2.78 1.73 5.42
CA GLY A 77 3.97 2.29 6.08
C GLY A 77 5.22 1.43 5.84
N LEU A 78 5.34 0.88 4.65
CA LEU A 78 6.35 -0.13 4.29
C LEU A 78 7.77 0.36 4.49
N GLU A 79 8.01 1.66 4.32
CA GLU A 79 9.29 2.32 4.54
C GLU A 79 9.84 2.11 5.95
N HIS A 80 8.97 2.12 6.97
CA HIS A 80 9.37 1.89 8.35
C HIS A 80 9.72 0.42 8.62
N PHE A 81 9.02 -0.51 7.95
CA PHE A 81 9.34 -1.93 8.03
C PHE A 81 10.66 -2.25 7.33
N GLU A 82 10.93 -1.62 6.17
CA GLU A 82 12.18 -1.82 5.44
C GLU A 82 13.42 -1.33 6.22
N VAL A 83 13.29 -0.29 7.03
CA VAL A 83 14.35 0.16 7.95
C VAL A 83 14.70 -0.94 8.97
N LEU A 84 13.74 -1.79 9.34
CA LEU A 84 13.90 -2.87 10.31
C LEU A 84 14.16 -4.24 9.66
N ARG A 85 14.24 -4.33 8.32
CA ARG A 85 14.37 -5.61 7.58
C ARG A 85 15.46 -6.50 8.13
N GLU A 86 16.67 -5.98 8.35
CA GLU A 86 17.78 -6.74 8.88
C GLU A 86 17.48 -7.34 10.26
N GLN A 87 16.71 -6.64 11.10
CA GLN A 87 16.32 -7.12 12.43
C GLN A 87 15.27 -8.24 12.33
N PHE A 88 14.33 -8.15 11.37
CA PHE A 88 13.42 -9.25 11.06
C PHE A 88 14.19 -10.48 10.59
N ASP A 89 15.14 -10.31 9.67
CA ASP A 89 15.97 -11.41 9.14
C ASP A 89 16.79 -12.07 10.25
N GLN A 90 17.42 -11.28 11.13
CA GLN A 90 18.18 -11.79 12.30
C GLN A 90 17.29 -12.55 13.30
N ALA A 91 16.01 -12.17 13.41
CA ALA A 91 15.03 -12.89 14.23
C ALA A 91 14.47 -14.15 13.54
N GLY A 92 14.85 -14.42 12.29
CA GLY A 92 14.35 -15.53 11.48
C GLY A 92 12.87 -15.36 11.12
N ILE A 93 12.49 -14.12 10.78
CA ILE A 93 11.14 -13.73 10.38
C ILE A 93 11.19 -13.21 8.94
N ASP A 94 10.45 -13.85 8.05
CA ASP A 94 10.29 -13.42 6.67
C ASP A 94 9.37 -12.18 6.62
N LEU A 95 9.96 -11.01 6.35
CA LEU A 95 9.22 -9.77 6.17
C LEU A 95 8.83 -9.59 4.69
N VAL A 96 7.53 -9.55 4.42
CA VAL A 96 6.96 -9.36 3.08
C VAL A 96 6.38 -7.96 2.95
N THR A 97 7.02 -7.11 2.15
CA THR A 97 6.62 -5.72 1.87
C THR A 97 6.39 -5.46 0.37
N GLY A 98 6.73 -6.43 -0.47
CA GLY A 98 6.62 -6.36 -1.92
C GLY A 98 7.92 -5.90 -2.58
N VAL A 99 8.44 -4.72 -2.24
CA VAL A 99 9.66 -4.13 -2.84
C VAL A 99 10.51 -3.43 -1.79
N SER A 100 11.80 -3.23 -2.07
CA SER A 100 12.70 -2.48 -1.18
C SER A 100 12.26 -1.02 -1.02
N HIS A 101 12.61 -0.40 0.09
CA HIS A 101 12.21 0.98 0.41
C HIS A 101 12.46 2.00 -0.72
N PRO A 102 13.64 2.06 -1.38
CA PRO A 102 13.85 2.99 -2.50
C PRO A 102 12.90 2.75 -3.68
N GLN A 103 12.62 1.48 -4.01
CA GLN A 103 11.70 1.11 -5.07
C GLN A 103 10.25 1.43 -4.68
N GLN A 104 9.89 1.25 -3.41
CA GLN A 104 8.56 1.59 -2.91
C GLN A 104 8.25 3.08 -3.10
N LEU A 105 9.14 3.97 -2.67
CA LEU A 105 8.98 5.40 -2.85
C LEU A 105 8.85 5.80 -4.33
N ALA A 106 9.60 5.13 -5.20
CA ALA A 106 9.54 5.36 -6.63
C ALA A 106 8.21 4.89 -7.23
N ILE A 107 7.71 3.71 -6.85
CA ILE A 107 6.46 3.13 -7.35
C ILE A 107 5.24 3.92 -6.85
N ASP A 108 5.28 4.45 -5.63
CA ASP A 108 4.19 5.26 -5.07
C ASP A 108 4.02 6.59 -5.81
N SER A 109 5.04 7.05 -6.53
CA SER A 109 4.94 8.19 -7.44
C SER A 109 4.27 7.78 -8.75
N LYS A 110 3.05 8.22 -8.97
CA LYS A 110 2.31 7.98 -10.23
C LYS A 110 3.05 8.51 -11.45
N ALA A 111 3.73 9.64 -11.31
CA ALA A 111 4.55 10.22 -12.39
C ALA A 111 5.75 9.34 -12.71
N TYR A 112 6.47 8.85 -11.70
CA TYR A 112 7.58 7.91 -11.89
C TYR A 112 7.11 6.60 -12.53
N PHE A 113 6.05 5.99 -11.97
CA PHE A 113 5.49 4.74 -12.49
C PHE A 113 5.07 4.87 -13.96
N THR A 114 4.38 5.97 -14.31
CA THR A 114 3.98 6.25 -15.70
C THR A 114 5.20 6.33 -16.63
N LYS A 115 6.26 7.04 -16.22
CA LYS A 115 7.51 7.12 -16.99
C LYS A 115 8.18 5.76 -17.19
N GLN A 116 8.17 4.90 -16.18
CA GLN A 116 8.73 3.54 -16.29
C GLN A 116 7.89 2.66 -17.25
N CYS A 117 6.58 2.74 -17.17
CA CYS A 117 5.70 2.03 -18.11
C CYS A 117 5.94 2.49 -19.56
N GLN A 118 6.04 3.79 -19.79
CA GLN A 118 6.34 4.35 -21.12
C GLN A 118 7.72 3.89 -21.64
N ALA A 119 8.74 3.86 -20.78
CA ALA A 119 10.06 3.36 -21.13
C ALA A 119 10.10 1.87 -21.47
N ALA A 120 9.12 1.11 -20.97
CA ALA A 120 8.94 -0.32 -21.24
C ALA A 120 7.91 -0.62 -22.34
N ASP A 121 7.49 0.39 -23.12
CA ASP A 121 6.45 0.29 -24.15
C ASP A 121 5.11 -0.25 -23.62
N ILE A 122 4.82 -0.06 -22.34
CA ILE A 122 3.54 -0.43 -21.74
C ILE A 122 2.57 0.74 -21.93
N PRO A 123 1.37 0.51 -22.52
CA PRO A 123 0.37 1.55 -22.70
C PRO A 123 -0.06 2.17 -21.39
N VAL A 124 -0.08 3.49 -21.32
CA VAL A 124 -0.54 4.27 -20.18
C VAL A 124 -1.55 5.33 -20.61
N VAL A 125 -2.43 5.71 -19.71
CA VAL A 125 -3.31 6.87 -19.92
C VAL A 125 -2.44 8.12 -20.06
N PRO A 126 -2.65 8.96 -21.09
CA PRO A 126 -1.91 10.20 -21.25
C PRO A 126 -2.01 11.09 -20.02
N GLY A 127 -0.88 11.65 -19.59
CA GLY A 127 -0.82 12.52 -18.42
C GLY A 127 0.34 13.50 -18.52
N ILE A 128 0.17 14.67 -17.91
CA ILE A 128 1.18 15.72 -17.80
C ILE A 128 1.37 16.03 -16.34
N GLU A 129 2.62 16.00 -15.89
CA GLU A 129 2.97 16.42 -14.53
C GLU A 129 2.92 17.94 -14.45
N VAL A 130 2.23 18.46 -13.42
CA VAL A 130 2.03 19.90 -13.21
C VAL A 130 2.43 20.26 -11.77
N ASP A 131 3.06 21.41 -11.60
CA ASP A 131 3.63 21.88 -10.33
C ASP A 131 3.12 23.27 -9.93
N CYS A 132 2.41 23.95 -10.83
CA CYS A 132 1.87 25.28 -10.59
C CYS A 132 0.56 25.51 -11.38
N VAL A 133 -0.13 26.61 -11.06
CA VAL A 133 -1.41 26.94 -11.71
C VAL A 133 -1.24 27.17 -13.22
N GLN A 134 -0.13 27.78 -13.65
CA GLN A 134 0.12 28.04 -15.08
C GLN A 134 0.33 26.76 -15.86
N SER A 135 1.13 25.81 -15.32
CA SER A 135 1.35 24.50 -15.95
C SER A 135 0.06 23.69 -15.99
N LEU A 136 -0.79 23.80 -14.93
CA LEU A 136 -2.10 23.16 -14.90
C LEU A 136 -3.03 23.70 -15.99
N GLN A 137 -3.12 25.02 -16.15
CA GLN A 137 -3.95 25.65 -17.18
C GLN A 137 -3.52 25.23 -18.59
N GLY A 138 -2.20 25.19 -18.84
CA GLY A 138 -1.66 24.72 -20.11
C GLY A 138 -1.97 23.26 -20.39
N ALA A 139 -1.79 22.40 -19.41
CA ALA A 139 -2.12 20.97 -19.50
C ALA A 139 -3.62 20.74 -19.74
N TYR A 140 -4.48 21.44 -19.00
CA TYR A 140 -5.93 21.38 -19.17
C TYR A 140 -6.35 21.75 -20.58
N SER A 141 -5.90 22.94 -21.09
CA SER A 141 -6.21 23.40 -22.43
C SER A 141 -5.78 22.40 -23.51
N LYS A 142 -4.60 21.79 -23.34
CA LYS A 142 -4.10 20.77 -24.26
C LYS A 142 -5.01 19.54 -24.27
N PHE A 143 -5.29 18.95 -23.12
CA PHE A 143 -6.14 17.76 -23.05
C PHE A 143 -7.57 18.00 -23.56
N ARG A 144 -8.13 19.18 -23.29
CA ARG A 144 -9.46 19.56 -23.81
C ARG A 144 -9.50 19.69 -25.33
N SER A 145 -8.38 20.09 -25.95
CA SER A 145 -8.30 20.18 -27.42
C SER A 145 -8.04 18.82 -28.10
N GLU A 146 -7.50 17.86 -27.39
CA GLU A 146 -7.07 16.56 -27.92
C GLU A 146 -8.05 15.41 -27.62
N SER A 147 -9.01 15.61 -26.71
CA SER A 147 -9.96 14.55 -26.31
C SER A 147 -11.35 15.10 -26.01
N ASP A 148 -12.36 14.29 -26.33
CA ASP A 148 -13.77 14.54 -25.97
C ASP A 148 -14.09 14.06 -24.53
N GLY A 149 -13.10 13.57 -23.83
CA GLY A 149 -13.26 12.98 -22.49
C GLY A 149 -13.10 13.98 -21.36
N HIS A 150 -13.40 13.51 -20.17
CA HIS A 150 -13.18 14.25 -18.94
C HIS A 150 -11.68 14.38 -18.65
N VAL A 151 -11.28 15.54 -18.15
CA VAL A 151 -9.92 15.78 -17.65
C VAL A 151 -9.91 15.58 -16.14
N CYS A 152 -8.94 14.86 -15.62
CA CYS A 152 -8.80 14.66 -14.18
C CYS A 152 -7.42 15.07 -13.67
N ILE A 153 -7.38 15.53 -12.43
CA ILE A 153 -6.16 15.81 -11.68
C ILE A 153 -6.03 14.76 -10.58
N LYS A 154 -4.81 14.27 -10.39
CA LYS A 154 -4.46 13.35 -9.30
C LYS A 154 -3.18 13.83 -8.62
N PRO A 155 -3.06 13.73 -7.29
CA PRO A 155 -1.78 13.89 -6.62
C PRO A 155 -0.76 12.89 -7.19
N VAL A 156 0.50 13.31 -7.28
CA VAL A 156 1.60 12.42 -7.71
C VAL A 156 1.72 11.23 -6.77
N THR A 157 1.56 11.47 -5.48
CA THR A 157 1.48 10.44 -4.43
C THR A 157 0.10 10.45 -3.77
N GLY A 158 -0.26 9.39 -3.07
CA GLY A 158 -1.53 9.27 -2.36
C GLY A 158 -2.37 8.09 -2.84
N ILE A 159 -3.32 7.70 -2.00
CA ILE A 159 -4.14 6.49 -2.15
C ILE A 159 -5.64 6.83 -2.00
N PHE A 160 -6.49 5.89 -2.37
CA PHE A 160 -7.95 5.94 -2.18
C PHE A 160 -8.66 7.14 -2.80
N GLY A 161 -8.10 7.73 -3.87
CA GLY A 161 -8.72 8.87 -4.55
C GLY A 161 -8.63 10.19 -3.79
N ALA A 162 -7.88 10.26 -2.70
CA ALA A 162 -7.65 11.52 -1.99
C ALA A 162 -7.00 12.55 -2.94
N GLY A 163 -7.62 13.73 -3.09
CA GLY A 163 -7.17 14.77 -3.99
C GLY A 163 -7.38 14.48 -5.48
N PHE A 164 -8.26 13.52 -5.82
CA PHE A 164 -8.69 13.29 -7.19
C PHE A 164 -9.84 14.22 -7.56
N TRP A 165 -9.70 14.93 -8.67
CA TRP A 165 -10.70 15.86 -9.20
C TRP A 165 -10.98 15.56 -10.67
N VAL A 166 -12.24 15.60 -11.05
CA VAL A 166 -12.68 15.47 -12.43
C VAL A 166 -13.29 16.81 -12.87
N PHE A 167 -12.93 17.25 -14.05
CA PHE A 167 -13.48 18.44 -14.65
C PHE A 167 -14.40 18.02 -15.79
N ASP A 168 -15.68 18.31 -15.62
CA ASP A 168 -16.71 18.13 -16.61
C ASP A 168 -16.93 19.45 -17.38
N GLU A 169 -17.54 19.38 -18.55
CA GLU A 169 -18.08 20.57 -19.20
C GLU A 169 -19.36 20.99 -18.45
N GLU A 170 -19.45 22.26 -18.09
CA GLU A 170 -20.72 22.96 -17.95
C GLU A 170 -21.01 23.76 -19.23
#